data_72c5b1399c660fe68d79d3600fad4d3c
#
_entry.id   72c5b1399c660fe68d79d3600fad4d3c
#
_cell.length_a   1.000
_cell.length_b   1.000
_cell.length_c   1.000
_cell.angle_alpha   90.00
_cell.angle_beta   90.00
_cell.angle_gamma   90.00
#
_symmetry.space_group_name_H-M   'P 1'
#
loop_
_entity.id
_entity.type
_entity.pdbx_description
1 polymer ?
#
loop_
_entity_poly.entity_id
_entity_poly.type
_entity_poly.pdbx_seq_one_letter_code
_entity_poly.pdbx_strand_id
1 'polypeptide(L)'
;WSVSIHWRMKKGCAIVVEKETKDGVSRLELITEMERYAREHHVPIMEKEGIEFLLAFIQEHRCRRILEIGSAIGYSAIRMALIDEAIEVDTIERDEERYRIAVENIQRANLADRVHIQLADALEATVEGTYDFLFIDAAKAQYIRFFERYTPHLVIGGYVLSDNLGFHGMVDGDVIPQSRSVRALVRKIRKYNDYLKAHPDYETTFYSIGDGIAVSKKR
;
A
#
# COMPACT_ATOMS: atom_id res chain seq x y z
N TRP A 1 -7.92 -24.54 1.35
CA TRP A 1 -8.87 -24.14 2.39
C TRP A 1 -9.06 -22.65 2.30
N SER A 2 -10.17 -22.21 1.67
CA SER A 2 -10.58 -20.83 1.56
C SER A 2 -11.21 -20.39 2.88
N VAL A 3 -10.57 -19.51 3.62
CA VAL A 3 -11.18 -18.87 4.79
C VAL A 3 -11.97 -17.68 4.27
N SER A 4 -13.28 -17.83 4.18
CA SER A 4 -14.23 -16.76 3.89
C SER A 4 -14.42 -15.92 5.15
N ILE A 5 -13.59 -14.90 5.34
CA ILE A 5 -13.74 -13.97 6.46
C ILE A 5 -14.70 -12.87 6.04
N HIS A 6 -15.91 -12.88 6.65
CA HIS A 6 -16.87 -11.78 6.54
C HIS A 6 -16.38 -10.60 7.40
N TRP A 7 -15.73 -9.63 6.75
CA TRP A 7 -15.35 -8.38 7.38
C TRP A 7 -16.58 -7.49 7.60
N ARG A 8 -17.01 -7.35 8.85
CA ARG A 8 -18.01 -6.36 9.25
C ARG A 8 -17.28 -5.06 9.60
N MET A 9 -17.38 -4.03 8.75
CA MET A 9 -16.94 -2.68 9.10
C MET A 9 -17.65 -2.21 10.38
N LYS A 10 -16.90 -1.99 11.45
CA LYS A 10 -17.42 -1.29 12.64
C LYS A 10 -17.53 0.20 12.30
N LYS A 11 -18.65 0.82 12.68
CA LYS A 11 -18.98 2.24 12.52
C LYS A 11 -17.99 3.14 13.29
N GLY A 12 -16.77 3.33 12.80
CA GLY A 12 -15.74 4.17 13.43
C GLY A 12 -14.98 5.04 12.43
N CYS A 13 -15.01 4.70 11.14
CA CYS A 13 -14.27 5.39 10.11
C CYS A 13 -14.90 6.71 9.62
N ALA A 14 -16.14 7.04 10.06
CA ALA A 14 -16.88 8.21 9.57
C ALA A 14 -16.37 9.56 10.11
N ILE A 15 -15.79 9.59 11.31
CA ILE A 15 -15.51 10.85 12.03
C ILE A 15 -14.30 11.62 11.47
N VAL A 16 -13.32 10.93 10.89
CA VAL A 16 -12.09 11.60 10.38
C VAL A 16 -12.26 12.14 8.96
N VAL A 17 -13.26 11.62 8.24
CA VAL A 17 -13.55 12.01 6.83
C VAL A 17 -14.32 13.33 6.74
N GLU A 18 -14.99 13.78 7.82
CA GLU A 18 -15.80 15.01 7.84
C GLU A 18 -14.99 16.31 8.01
N LYS A 19 -13.68 16.21 8.29
CA LYS A 19 -12.83 17.42 8.38
C LYS A 19 -12.63 18.05 7.00
N GLU A 20 -12.71 19.36 6.93
CA GLU A 20 -12.43 20.14 5.72
C GLU A 20 -10.95 20.12 5.36
N THR A 21 -10.67 20.18 4.08
CA THR A 21 -9.33 20.39 3.49
C THR A 21 -8.93 21.88 3.57
N LYS A 22 -7.71 22.21 3.18
CA LYS A 22 -7.25 23.61 3.17
C LYS A 22 -8.03 24.52 2.23
N ASP A 23 -8.59 23.96 1.16
CA ASP A 23 -9.37 24.66 0.13
C ASP A 23 -10.89 24.63 0.40
N GLY A 24 -11.32 24.16 1.59
CA GLY A 24 -12.72 24.11 2.00
C GLY A 24 -13.54 22.95 1.40
N VAL A 25 -12.87 22.06 0.68
CA VAL A 25 -13.45 20.80 0.15
C VAL A 25 -13.44 19.75 1.27
N SER A 26 -14.41 18.85 1.32
CA SER A 26 -14.36 17.76 2.29
C SER A 26 -13.27 16.75 1.89
N ARG A 27 -12.67 16.07 2.89
CA ARG A 27 -11.68 14.99 2.61
C ARG A 27 -12.25 13.88 1.73
N LEU A 28 -13.55 13.62 1.83
CA LEU A 28 -14.23 12.64 0.97
C LEU A 28 -14.28 13.11 -0.49
N GLU A 29 -14.55 14.38 -0.73
CA GLU A 29 -14.52 14.97 -2.06
C GLU A 29 -13.12 14.93 -2.65
N LEU A 30 -12.08 15.26 -1.87
CA LEU A 30 -10.69 15.15 -2.31
C LEU A 30 -10.35 13.69 -2.72
N ILE A 31 -10.73 12.70 -1.93
CA ILE A 31 -10.52 11.27 -2.27
C ILE A 31 -11.23 10.94 -3.60
N THR A 32 -12.47 11.41 -3.77
CA THR A 32 -13.23 11.19 -5.01
C THR A 32 -12.58 11.86 -6.22
N GLU A 33 -12.03 13.06 -6.04
CA GLU A 33 -11.24 13.75 -7.07
C GLU A 33 -9.97 12.99 -7.44
N MET A 34 -9.24 12.46 -6.46
CA MET A 34 -8.04 11.65 -6.68
C MET A 34 -8.37 10.38 -7.46
N GLU A 35 -9.46 9.69 -7.13
CA GLU A 35 -9.91 8.50 -7.84
C GLU A 35 -10.32 8.82 -9.29
N ARG A 36 -10.98 9.96 -9.51
CA ARG A 36 -11.32 10.43 -10.86
C ARG A 36 -10.05 10.74 -11.65
N TYR A 37 -9.14 11.54 -11.08
CA TYR A 37 -7.87 11.89 -11.69
C TYR A 37 -7.07 10.63 -12.08
N ALA A 38 -6.99 9.65 -11.19
CA ALA A 38 -6.28 8.40 -11.45
C ALA A 38 -6.86 7.63 -12.65
N ARG A 39 -8.20 7.60 -12.79
CA ARG A 39 -8.86 6.98 -13.96
C ARG A 39 -8.57 7.75 -15.25
N GLU A 40 -8.68 9.08 -15.23
CA GLU A 40 -8.52 9.93 -16.41
C GLU A 40 -7.07 9.95 -16.93
N HIS A 41 -6.10 9.87 -16.01
CA HIS A 41 -4.66 9.92 -16.32
C HIS A 41 -3.96 8.56 -16.25
N HIS A 42 -4.70 7.47 -16.08
CA HIS A 42 -4.17 6.10 -15.99
C HIS A 42 -3.10 5.95 -14.90
N VAL A 43 -3.25 6.66 -13.78
CA VAL A 43 -2.37 6.49 -12.61
C VAL A 43 -2.77 5.20 -11.88
N PRO A 44 -1.84 4.27 -11.65
CA PRO A 44 -2.14 3.08 -10.88
C PRO A 44 -2.31 3.45 -9.41
N ILE A 45 -3.53 3.40 -8.91
CA ILE A 45 -3.86 3.44 -7.48
C ILE A 45 -4.46 2.10 -7.08
N MET A 46 -4.38 1.78 -5.80
CA MET A 46 -4.93 0.54 -5.26
C MET A 46 -6.43 0.42 -5.56
N GLU A 47 -6.89 -0.75 -5.99
CA GLU A 47 -8.30 -1.03 -6.25
C GLU A 47 -9.14 -0.92 -4.97
N LYS A 48 -10.44 -0.63 -5.13
CA LYS A 48 -11.35 -0.33 -4.01
C LYS A 48 -11.37 -1.45 -2.95
N GLU A 49 -11.47 -2.70 -3.36
CA GLU A 49 -11.49 -3.82 -2.42
C GLU A 49 -10.17 -3.97 -1.68
N GLY A 50 -9.05 -3.74 -2.36
CA GLY A 50 -7.71 -3.78 -1.79
C GLY A 50 -7.49 -2.69 -0.76
N ILE A 51 -7.84 -1.42 -1.09
CA ILE A 51 -7.67 -0.31 -0.15
C ILE A 51 -8.58 -0.46 1.07
N GLU A 52 -9.82 -0.94 0.92
CA GLU A 52 -10.73 -1.21 2.03
C GLU A 52 -10.15 -2.28 2.98
N PHE A 53 -9.56 -3.34 2.43
CA PHE A 53 -8.85 -4.35 3.22
C PHE A 53 -7.65 -3.77 3.96
N LEU A 54 -6.79 -3.01 3.27
CA LEU A 54 -5.61 -2.35 3.85
C LEU A 54 -6.00 -1.49 5.06
N LEU A 55 -7.00 -0.62 4.90
CA LEU A 55 -7.45 0.29 5.96
C LEU A 55 -8.05 -0.47 7.15
N ALA A 56 -8.88 -1.48 6.89
CA ALA A 56 -9.45 -2.32 7.94
C ALA A 56 -8.36 -3.08 8.71
N PHE A 57 -7.35 -3.60 8.01
CA PHE A 57 -6.21 -4.30 8.61
C PHE A 57 -5.41 -3.38 9.54
N ILE A 58 -5.04 -2.18 9.07
CA ILE A 58 -4.32 -1.18 9.86
C ILE A 58 -5.10 -0.81 11.12
N GLN A 59 -6.41 -0.58 11.00
CA GLN A 59 -7.29 -0.24 12.11
C GLN A 59 -7.39 -1.36 13.14
N GLU A 60 -7.58 -2.62 12.68
CA GLU A 60 -7.72 -3.79 13.57
C GLU A 60 -6.45 -4.06 14.35
N HIS A 61 -5.28 -3.96 13.70
CA HIS A 61 -3.97 -4.22 14.30
C HIS A 61 -3.37 -2.99 14.96
N ARG A 62 -4.06 -1.83 14.91
CA ARG A 62 -3.65 -0.55 15.53
C ARG A 62 -2.25 -0.11 15.09
N CYS A 63 -1.94 -0.31 13.81
CA CYS A 63 -0.68 0.15 13.25
C CYS A 63 -0.63 1.68 13.23
N ARG A 64 0.53 2.28 13.53
CA ARG A 64 0.69 3.74 13.68
C ARG A 64 1.88 4.31 12.93
N ARG A 65 2.97 3.56 12.84
CA ARG A 65 4.19 3.97 12.12
C ARG A 65 4.27 3.18 10.84
N ILE A 66 3.87 3.79 9.74
CA ILE A 66 3.70 3.13 8.45
C ILE A 66 4.80 3.59 7.50
N LEU A 67 5.46 2.64 6.83
CA LEU A 67 6.30 2.91 5.67
C LEU A 67 5.63 2.37 4.41
N GLU A 68 5.46 3.22 3.41
CA GLU A 68 4.91 2.86 2.11
C GLU A 68 5.97 2.96 1.02
N ILE A 69 6.03 1.96 0.17
CA ILE A 69 6.91 1.91 -1.01
C ILE A 69 6.05 2.02 -2.27
N GLY A 70 6.06 3.19 -2.88
CA GLY A 70 5.23 3.54 -4.04
C GLY A 70 3.95 4.27 -3.64
N SER A 71 4.01 5.60 -3.57
CA SER A 71 2.83 6.41 -3.21
C SER A 71 1.96 6.81 -4.40
N ALA A 72 2.46 6.70 -5.62
CA ALA A 72 1.85 7.30 -6.80
C ALA A 72 1.45 8.77 -6.50
N ILE A 73 0.16 9.08 -6.52
CA ILE A 73 -0.37 10.44 -6.22
C ILE A 73 -0.72 10.65 -4.74
N GLY A 74 -0.25 9.77 -3.83
CA GLY A 74 -0.47 9.87 -2.39
C GLY A 74 -1.81 9.31 -1.89
N TYR A 75 -2.54 8.57 -2.73
CA TYR A 75 -3.90 8.09 -2.43
C TYR A 75 -3.94 7.17 -1.21
N SER A 76 -3.15 6.11 -1.20
CA SER A 76 -3.06 5.15 -0.09
C SER A 76 -2.50 5.80 1.19
N ALA A 77 -1.43 6.59 1.08
CA ALA A 77 -0.83 7.28 2.21
C ALA A 77 -1.83 8.20 2.93
N ILE A 78 -2.58 9.01 2.17
CA ILE A 78 -3.65 9.87 2.71
C ILE A 78 -4.73 9.02 3.37
N ARG A 79 -5.21 7.97 2.70
CA ARG A 79 -6.25 7.07 3.22
C ARG A 79 -5.82 6.41 4.53
N MET A 80 -4.58 5.93 4.62
CA MET A 80 -4.02 5.34 5.85
C MET A 80 -3.95 6.35 6.99
N ALA A 81 -3.43 7.55 6.75
CA ALA A 81 -3.33 8.59 7.76
C ALA A 81 -4.69 9.12 8.26
N LEU A 82 -5.75 8.96 7.45
CA LEU A 82 -7.12 9.35 7.83
C LEU A 82 -7.83 8.36 8.78
N ILE A 83 -7.28 7.16 9.01
CA ILE A 83 -7.87 6.18 9.93
C ILE A 83 -7.85 6.68 11.37
N ASP A 84 -6.72 7.26 11.80
CA ASP A 84 -6.51 7.73 13.19
C ASP A 84 -5.50 8.90 13.19
N GLU A 85 -5.68 9.87 14.08
CA GLU A 85 -4.78 11.04 14.20
C GLU A 85 -3.37 10.66 14.69
N ALA A 86 -3.20 9.51 15.31
CA ALA A 86 -1.91 9.01 15.77
C ALA A 86 -1.11 8.24 14.69
N ILE A 87 -1.66 8.10 13.47
CA ILE A 87 -0.94 7.44 12.37
C ILE A 87 -0.03 8.44 11.68
N GLU A 88 1.24 8.04 11.53
CA GLU A 88 2.24 8.70 10.71
C GLU A 88 2.65 7.76 9.56
N VAL A 89 2.78 8.33 8.36
CA VAL A 89 3.13 7.59 7.15
C VAL A 89 4.35 8.23 6.51
N ASP A 90 5.42 7.46 6.39
CA ASP A 90 6.54 7.79 5.51
C ASP A 90 6.32 7.06 4.18
N THR A 91 6.43 7.76 3.05
CA THR A 91 6.21 7.16 1.73
C THR A 91 7.26 7.59 0.73
N ILE A 92 7.54 6.72 -0.25
CA ILE A 92 8.60 6.93 -1.26
C ILE A 92 7.97 6.84 -2.65
N GLU A 93 8.20 7.86 -3.47
CA GLU A 93 7.84 7.88 -4.89
C GLU A 93 9.04 8.28 -5.74
N ARG A 94 9.26 7.59 -6.85
CA ARG A 94 10.38 7.86 -7.76
C ARG A 94 10.02 8.72 -8.96
N ASP A 95 8.75 8.76 -9.32
CA ASP A 95 8.24 9.55 -10.44
C ASP A 95 8.01 10.99 -9.97
N GLU A 96 8.73 11.94 -10.57
CA GLU A 96 8.71 13.33 -10.16
C GLU A 96 7.34 14.00 -10.35
N GLU A 97 6.61 13.65 -11.39
CA GLU A 97 5.28 14.20 -11.66
C GLU A 97 4.27 13.68 -10.61
N ARG A 98 4.27 12.37 -10.35
CA ARG A 98 3.42 11.77 -9.32
C ARG A 98 3.75 12.29 -7.94
N TYR A 99 5.04 12.44 -7.62
CA TYR A 99 5.50 13.04 -6.37
C TYR A 99 4.93 14.43 -6.17
N ARG A 100 4.98 15.31 -7.18
CA ARG A 100 4.44 16.67 -7.08
C ARG A 100 2.94 16.66 -6.80
N ILE A 101 2.20 15.80 -7.50
CA ILE A 101 0.76 15.65 -7.28
C ILE A 101 0.48 15.08 -5.88
N ALA A 102 1.28 14.12 -5.41
CA ALA A 102 1.15 13.58 -4.06
C ALA A 102 1.38 14.65 -2.99
N VAL A 103 2.41 15.49 -3.13
CA VAL A 103 2.68 16.60 -2.23
C VAL A 103 1.48 17.57 -2.17
N GLU A 104 0.92 17.93 -3.33
CA GLU A 104 -0.27 18.79 -3.40
C GLU A 104 -1.48 18.15 -2.69
N ASN A 105 -1.76 16.88 -2.96
CA ASN A 105 -2.85 16.16 -2.34
C ASN A 105 -2.69 16.04 -0.82
N ILE A 106 -1.48 15.74 -0.33
CA ILE A 106 -1.16 15.68 1.10
C ILE A 106 -1.38 17.04 1.78
N GLN A 107 -0.97 18.13 1.12
CA GLN A 107 -1.19 19.49 1.62
C GLN A 107 -2.68 19.85 1.64
N ARG A 108 -3.43 19.53 0.59
CA ARG A 108 -4.88 19.72 0.50
C ARG A 108 -5.60 18.93 1.60
N ALA A 109 -5.21 17.67 1.83
CA ALA A 109 -5.76 16.84 2.91
C ALA A 109 -5.46 17.35 4.32
N ASN A 110 -4.60 18.36 4.46
CA ASN A 110 -4.11 18.89 5.73
C ASN A 110 -3.41 17.81 6.58
N LEU A 111 -2.50 17.06 5.93
CA LEU A 111 -1.78 15.92 6.51
C LEU A 111 -0.25 16.04 6.40
N ALA A 112 0.29 17.20 5.99
CA ALA A 112 1.73 17.38 5.77
C ALA A 112 2.58 17.27 7.05
N ASP A 113 1.96 17.29 8.21
CA ASP A 113 2.56 17.04 9.53
C ASP A 113 2.69 15.57 9.89
N ARG A 114 2.01 14.68 9.16
CA ARG A 114 1.94 13.23 9.45
C ARG A 114 2.19 12.31 8.25
N VAL A 115 2.15 12.84 7.06
CA VAL A 115 2.47 12.11 5.82
C VAL A 115 3.69 12.74 5.18
N HIS A 116 4.81 12.06 5.25
CA HIS A 116 6.10 12.52 4.75
C HIS A 116 6.46 11.75 3.50
N ILE A 117 6.54 12.45 2.38
CA ILE A 117 6.89 11.85 1.10
C ILE A 117 8.32 12.19 0.67
N GLN A 118 9.06 11.19 0.21
CA GLN A 118 10.40 11.33 -0.34
C GLN A 118 10.40 11.05 -1.84
N LEU A 119 10.97 11.99 -2.64
CA LEU A 119 11.26 11.73 -4.05
C LEU A 119 12.58 10.95 -4.15
N ALA A 120 12.50 9.64 -4.37
CA ALA A 120 13.67 8.79 -4.49
C ALA A 120 13.35 7.45 -5.17
N ASP A 121 14.37 6.78 -5.72
CA ASP A 121 14.27 5.35 -6.00
C ASP A 121 14.28 4.58 -4.67
N ALA A 122 13.27 3.76 -4.43
CA ALA A 122 13.16 2.98 -3.22
C ALA A 122 14.29 1.94 -3.04
N LEU A 123 15.09 1.65 -4.06
CA LEU A 123 16.29 0.83 -3.91
C LEU A 123 17.49 1.61 -3.37
N GLU A 124 17.43 2.93 -3.37
CA GLU A 124 18.50 3.83 -2.92
C GLU A 124 18.08 4.67 -1.71
N ALA A 125 16.79 4.93 -1.54
CA ALA A 125 16.25 5.73 -0.46
C ALA A 125 16.66 5.21 0.92
N THR A 126 16.89 6.12 1.85
CA THR A 126 17.13 5.83 3.26
C THR A 126 15.91 6.22 4.07
N VAL A 127 15.58 5.39 5.05
CA VAL A 127 14.52 5.65 6.03
C VAL A 127 15.12 5.59 7.43
N GLU A 128 14.58 6.40 8.33
CA GLU A 128 15.05 6.47 9.72
C GLU A 128 13.98 5.92 10.67
N GLY A 129 14.44 5.32 11.76
CA GLY A 129 13.56 4.78 12.79
C GLY A 129 13.00 3.41 12.49
N THR A 130 11.89 3.10 13.15
CA THR A 130 11.22 1.80 13.07
C THR A 130 9.74 1.97 12.75
N TYR A 131 9.19 0.97 12.08
CA TYR A 131 7.81 0.92 11.63
C TYR A 131 7.11 -0.31 12.20
N ASP A 132 5.81 -0.22 12.40
CA ASP A 132 4.97 -1.37 12.76
C ASP A 132 4.23 -1.95 11.54
N PHE A 133 4.21 -1.19 10.44
CA PHE A 133 3.60 -1.61 9.19
C PHE A 133 4.42 -1.16 7.98
N LEU A 134 4.65 -2.07 7.04
CA LEU A 134 5.28 -1.82 5.75
C LEU A 134 4.30 -2.16 4.64
N PHE A 135 4.00 -1.20 3.76
CA PHE A 135 3.17 -1.39 2.58
C PHE A 135 4.02 -1.35 1.31
N ILE A 136 4.01 -2.43 0.51
CA ILE A 136 4.77 -2.54 -0.73
C ILE A 136 3.79 -2.58 -1.91
N ASP A 137 3.66 -1.46 -2.61
CA ASP A 137 2.88 -1.30 -3.84
C ASP A 137 3.67 -0.52 -4.90
N ALA A 138 4.79 -1.09 -5.34
CA ALA A 138 5.69 -0.45 -6.29
C ALA A 138 6.00 -1.38 -7.47
N ALA A 139 7.20 -1.25 -8.06
CA ALA A 139 7.62 -2.07 -9.18
C ALA A 139 7.74 -3.55 -8.79
N LYS A 140 6.74 -4.36 -9.13
CA LYS A 140 6.59 -5.79 -8.78
C LYS A 140 7.85 -6.64 -9.04
N ALA A 141 8.64 -6.25 -10.03
CA ALA A 141 9.90 -6.90 -10.36
C ALA A 141 10.97 -6.79 -9.26
N GLN A 142 10.80 -5.90 -8.28
CA GLN A 142 11.76 -5.58 -7.22
C GLN A 142 11.27 -5.97 -5.82
N TYR A 143 10.13 -6.63 -5.68
CA TYR A 143 9.48 -6.89 -4.39
C TYR A 143 10.38 -7.59 -3.37
N ILE A 144 11.15 -8.61 -3.75
CA ILE A 144 12.12 -9.25 -2.85
C ILE A 144 13.13 -8.23 -2.32
N ARG A 145 13.68 -7.37 -3.21
CA ARG A 145 14.67 -6.36 -2.82
C ARG A 145 14.06 -5.30 -1.89
N PHE A 146 12.82 -4.88 -2.12
CA PHE A 146 12.13 -3.98 -1.21
C PHE A 146 11.86 -4.64 0.13
N PHE A 147 11.40 -5.88 0.14
CA PHE A 147 11.20 -6.64 1.36
C PHE A 147 12.49 -6.74 2.19
N GLU A 148 13.58 -7.23 1.60
CA GLU A 148 14.88 -7.38 2.27
C GLU A 148 15.45 -6.06 2.76
N ARG A 149 15.25 -4.97 2.00
CA ARG A 149 15.77 -3.64 2.34
C ARG A 149 15.05 -3.01 3.53
N TYR A 150 13.72 -3.11 3.59
CA TYR A 150 12.93 -2.34 4.53
C TYR A 150 12.47 -3.12 5.76
N THR A 151 12.42 -4.44 5.71
CA THR A 151 12.05 -5.26 6.87
C THR A 151 13.03 -5.20 8.04
N PRO A 152 14.31 -4.82 7.92
CA PRO A 152 15.14 -4.49 9.08
C PRO A 152 14.59 -3.34 9.93
N HIS A 153 13.86 -2.40 9.33
CA HIS A 153 13.18 -1.29 10.02
C HIS A 153 11.83 -1.68 10.63
N LEU A 154 11.32 -2.88 10.35
CA LEU A 154 10.05 -3.36 10.90
C LEU A 154 10.27 -3.95 12.29
N VAL A 155 9.44 -3.55 13.27
CA VAL A 155 9.49 -4.12 14.63
C VAL A 155 9.08 -5.60 14.63
N ILE A 156 9.48 -6.35 15.65
CA ILE A 156 8.98 -7.71 15.89
C ILE A 156 7.45 -7.62 16.12
N GLY A 157 6.70 -8.51 15.52
CA GLY A 157 5.24 -8.49 15.53
C GLY A 157 4.61 -7.52 14.52
N GLY A 158 5.41 -6.68 13.84
CA GLY A 158 4.96 -5.80 12.76
C GLY A 158 4.58 -6.56 11.49
N TYR A 159 3.95 -5.87 10.55
CA TYR A 159 3.37 -6.48 9.36
C TYR A 159 3.93 -5.88 8.08
N VAL A 160 4.09 -6.73 7.06
CA VAL A 160 4.31 -6.33 5.67
C VAL A 160 3.07 -6.69 4.87
N LEU A 161 2.45 -5.73 4.19
CA LEU A 161 1.42 -5.97 3.20
C LEU A 161 1.99 -5.71 1.81
N SER A 162 1.81 -6.67 0.91
CA SER A 162 2.21 -6.56 -0.50
C SER A 162 1.00 -6.75 -1.39
N ASP A 163 0.79 -5.83 -2.32
CA ASP A 163 -0.35 -5.83 -3.24
C ASP A 163 -0.02 -6.42 -4.62
N ASN A 164 -1.05 -6.72 -5.40
CA ASN A 164 -1.02 -7.20 -6.78
C ASN A 164 -0.26 -8.53 -7.00
N LEU A 165 -0.40 -9.47 -6.10
CA LEU A 165 0.28 -10.75 -6.16
C LEU A 165 -0.42 -11.81 -7.03
N GLY A 166 -1.68 -11.59 -7.41
CA GLY A 166 -2.43 -12.38 -8.37
C GLY A 166 -2.15 -12.01 -9.82
N PHE A 167 -1.83 -10.73 -10.04
CA PHE A 167 -1.57 -10.12 -11.34
C PHE A 167 -2.63 -10.52 -12.38
N HIS A 168 -3.87 -10.11 -12.11
CA HIS A 168 -5.05 -10.35 -12.95
C HIS A 168 -5.27 -11.84 -13.28
N GLY A 169 -5.07 -12.74 -12.30
CA GLY A 169 -5.21 -14.19 -12.46
C GLY A 169 -4.07 -14.87 -13.23
N MET A 170 -3.04 -14.12 -13.63
CA MET A 170 -1.92 -14.70 -14.39
C MET A 170 -0.93 -15.48 -13.51
N VAL A 171 -0.87 -15.17 -12.23
CA VAL A 171 0.01 -15.86 -11.28
C VAL A 171 -0.52 -17.26 -10.98
N ASP A 172 -1.81 -17.41 -10.79
CA ASP A 172 -2.45 -18.69 -10.52
C ASP A 172 -2.66 -19.54 -11.79
N GLY A 173 -2.54 -18.94 -12.96
CA GLY A 173 -2.62 -19.62 -14.25
C GLY A 173 -4.01 -19.53 -14.90
N ASP A 174 -4.94 -18.80 -14.33
CA ASP A 174 -6.30 -18.60 -14.88
C ASP A 174 -6.26 -17.79 -16.18
N VAL A 175 -5.27 -16.90 -16.30
CA VAL A 175 -5.03 -16.09 -17.50
C VAL A 175 -3.63 -16.33 -18.05
N ILE A 176 -3.54 -16.59 -19.37
CA ILE A 176 -2.25 -16.84 -20.03
C ILE A 176 -1.58 -15.51 -20.43
N PRO A 177 -0.35 -15.23 -19.95
CA PRO A 177 0.36 -14.02 -20.32
C PRO A 177 0.71 -13.98 -21.81
N GLN A 178 0.26 -12.94 -22.53
CA GLN A 178 0.40 -12.86 -24.00
C GLN A 178 1.79 -12.40 -24.44
N SER A 179 2.52 -11.61 -23.65
CA SER A 179 3.83 -11.08 -24.03
C SER A 179 4.98 -11.72 -23.24
N ARG A 180 6.20 -11.66 -23.81
CA ARG A 180 7.41 -12.16 -23.14
C ARG A 180 7.75 -11.37 -21.87
N SER A 181 7.52 -10.06 -21.90
CA SER A 181 7.74 -9.17 -20.74
C SER A 181 6.77 -9.48 -19.60
N VAL A 182 5.49 -9.67 -19.90
CA VAL A 182 4.47 -10.05 -18.91
C VAL A 182 4.78 -11.43 -18.32
N ARG A 183 5.18 -12.42 -19.13
CA ARG A 183 5.63 -13.72 -18.61
C ARG A 183 6.82 -13.62 -17.66
N ALA A 184 7.77 -12.72 -17.96
CA ALA A 184 8.91 -12.48 -17.09
C ALA A 184 8.50 -11.85 -15.76
N LEU A 185 7.54 -10.92 -15.78
CA LEU A 185 6.98 -10.29 -14.57
C LEU A 185 6.23 -11.31 -13.71
N VAL A 186 5.34 -12.11 -14.29
CA VAL A 186 4.61 -13.19 -13.60
C VAL A 186 5.58 -14.15 -12.89
N ARG A 187 6.68 -14.54 -13.54
CA ARG A 187 7.71 -15.38 -12.90
C ARG A 187 8.34 -14.70 -11.68
N LYS A 188 8.55 -13.38 -11.72
CA LYS A 188 9.10 -12.63 -10.58
C LYS A 188 8.12 -12.57 -9.42
N ILE A 189 6.83 -12.37 -9.71
CA ILE A 189 5.78 -12.37 -8.69
C ILE A 189 5.67 -13.77 -8.06
N ARG A 190 5.64 -14.85 -8.85
CA ARG A 190 5.66 -16.21 -8.33
C ARG A 190 6.86 -16.47 -7.42
N LYS A 191 8.06 -16.04 -7.86
CA LYS A 191 9.27 -16.14 -7.03
C LYS A 191 9.13 -15.39 -5.71
N TYR A 192 8.50 -14.23 -5.72
CA TYR A 192 8.24 -13.48 -4.49
C TYR A 192 7.22 -14.19 -3.59
N ASN A 193 6.13 -14.73 -4.14
CA ASN A 193 5.16 -15.51 -3.38
C ASN A 193 5.81 -16.74 -2.72
N ASP A 194 6.69 -17.46 -3.46
CA ASP A 194 7.44 -18.59 -2.92
C ASP A 194 8.44 -18.16 -1.84
N TYR A 195 9.10 -17.02 -2.03
CA TYR A 195 9.99 -16.42 -1.04
C TYR A 195 9.26 -16.11 0.26
N LEU A 196 8.09 -15.47 0.19
CA LEU A 196 7.27 -15.17 1.37
C LEU A 196 6.80 -16.44 2.10
N LYS A 197 6.37 -17.48 1.35
CA LYS A 197 5.93 -18.76 1.93
C LYS A 197 7.03 -19.48 2.67
N ALA A 198 8.27 -19.38 2.17
CA ALA A 198 9.42 -20.11 2.72
C ALA A 198 10.19 -19.28 3.77
N HIS A 199 9.84 -18.01 4.01
CA HIS A 199 10.64 -17.14 4.87
C HIS A 199 10.56 -17.55 6.35
N PRO A 200 11.69 -17.89 7.01
CA PRO A 200 11.67 -18.44 8.37
C PRO A 200 11.21 -17.43 9.43
N ASP A 201 11.48 -16.15 9.23
CA ASP A 201 11.23 -15.09 10.21
C ASP A 201 9.86 -14.43 10.05
N TYR A 202 9.04 -14.89 9.09
CA TYR A 202 7.72 -14.33 8.81
C TYR A 202 6.67 -15.41 8.72
N GLU A 203 5.47 -15.08 9.18
CA GLU A 203 4.27 -15.87 8.95
C GLU A 203 3.39 -15.14 7.92
N THR A 204 3.23 -15.75 6.74
CA THR A 204 2.55 -15.11 5.62
C THR A 204 1.20 -15.74 5.32
N THR A 205 0.18 -14.90 5.21
CA THR A 205 -1.17 -15.25 4.75
C THR A 205 -1.45 -14.57 3.42
N PHE A 206 -2.00 -15.32 2.46
CA PHE A 206 -2.41 -14.82 1.15
C PHE A 206 -3.93 -14.67 1.10
N TYR A 207 -4.39 -13.53 0.56
CA TYR A 207 -5.80 -13.19 0.42
C TYR A 207 -6.14 -12.98 -1.05
N SER A 208 -7.25 -13.58 -1.48
CA SER A 208 -7.82 -13.38 -2.83
C SER A 208 -8.73 -12.15 -2.82
N ILE A 209 -8.15 -10.97 -2.56
CA ILE A 209 -8.83 -9.67 -2.50
C ILE A 209 -8.18 -8.77 -3.53
N GLY A 210 -8.99 -8.04 -4.34
CA GLY A 210 -8.47 -7.26 -5.45
C GLY A 210 -7.60 -8.10 -6.38
N ASP A 211 -6.40 -7.63 -6.67
CA ASP A 211 -5.41 -8.36 -7.50
C ASP A 211 -4.47 -9.28 -6.68
N GLY A 212 -4.93 -9.74 -5.51
CA GLY A 212 -4.19 -10.62 -4.61
C GLY A 212 -3.26 -9.88 -3.64
N ILE A 213 -3.43 -10.14 -2.35
CA ILE A 213 -2.68 -9.50 -1.26
C ILE A 213 -1.97 -10.56 -0.43
N ALA A 214 -0.72 -10.31 -0.03
CA ALA A 214 -0.08 -11.06 1.04
C ALA A 214 0.16 -10.19 2.26
N VAL A 215 -0.08 -10.75 3.43
CA VAL A 215 0.28 -10.15 4.72
C VAL A 215 1.28 -11.06 5.41
N SER A 216 2.46 -10.52 5.72
CA SER A 216 3.55 -11.23 6.39
C SER A 216 3.80 -10.60 7.75
N LYS A 217 3.59 -11.36 8.83
CA LYS A 217 3.88 -10.93 10.21
C LYS A 217 5.30 -11.31 10.60
N LYS A 218 6.09 -10.36 11.08
CA LYS A 218 7.44 -10.60 11.60
C LYS A 218 7.37 -11.34 12.95
N ARG A 219 8.12 -12.44 13.09
CA ARG A 219 8.18 -13.26 14.30
C ARG A 219 9.10 -12.67 15.35
#